data_85d6766b1abe8784da3bfddcd65a459d
#
_entry.id   85d6766b1abe8784da3bfddcd65a459d
#
_cell.length_a   1.000
_cell.length_b   1.000
_cell.length_c   1.000
_cell.angle_alpha   90.00
_cell.angle_beta   90.00
_cell.angle_gamma   90.00
#
_symmetry.space_group_name_H-M   'P 1'
#
loop_
_entity.id
_entity.type
_entity.pdbx_description
1 polymer ?
#
loop_
_entity_poly.entity_id
_entity_poly.type
_entity_poly.pdbx_seq_one_letter_code
_entity_poly.pdbx_strand_id
1 'polypeptide(L)'
;MWWWDVRYRDAATGATVRTANEVRIPTGRAVYLALDSVDVIHSFWVPQLAGKMDMVPGRLQHLLLAADRPGTYRGACAEFCGEQHARMALHVVAMEPEAFDAWLAAQLRPAAQPASQRQEAGRQAFLAQRCDACHAVRGATAQDSLLGPDLTHLGSRLHLAAGTLPNTVEGRRQWIAHVQQLKAGARMPSYDRLDGETLDAMADWLGSLR
;
A
#
# COMPACT_ATOMS: atom_id res chain seq x y z
N MET A 1 3.71 -10.14 6.56
CA MET A 1 3.76 -9.53 7.91
C MET A 1 4.06 -8.05 7.81
N TRP A 2 3.57 -7.27 8.79
CA TRP A 2 3.85 -5.85 9.06
C TRP A 2 3.50 -4.88 7.93
N TRP A 3 2.47 -5.20 7.15
CA TRP A 3 1.84 -4.30 6.19
C TRP A 3 0.36 -4.64 6.05
N TRP A 4 -0.43 -3.70 5.58
CA TRP A 4 -1.88 -3.82 5.46
C TRP A 4 -2.27 -4.06 4.01
N ASP A 5 -2.86 -5.21 3.71
CA ASP A 5 -3.50 -5.49 2.42
C ASP A 5 -4.91 -4.89 2.46
N VAL A 6 -5.20 -3.96 1.57
CA VAL A 6 -6.46 -3.25 1.53
C VAL A 6 -7.18 -3.59 0.24
N ARG A 7 -8.43 -4.00 0.36
CA ARG A 7 -9.27 -4.38 -0.79
C ARG A 7 -10.58 -3.62 -0.75
N TYR A 8 -10.96 -3.06 -1.89
CA TYR A 8 -12.26 -2.48 -2.12
C TYR A 8 -13.03 -3.35 -3.10
N ARG A 9 -14.29 -3.55 -2.82
CA ARG A 9 -15.21 -4.16 -3.78
C ARG A 9 -16.08 -3.05 -4.36
N ASP A 10 -15.95 -2.83 -5.65
CA ASP A 10 -16.82 -1.92 -6.38
C ASP A 10 -18.24 -2.49 -6.40
N ALA A 11 -19.21 -1.74 -5.89
CA ALA A 11 -20.57 -2.23 -5.74
C ALA A 11 -21.32 -2.33 -7.07
N ALA A 12 -20.95 -1.52 -8.07
CA ALA A 12 -21.60 -1.50 -9.37
C ALA A 12 -21.11 -2.61 -10.28
N THR A 13 -19.81 -2.90 -10.28
CA THR A 13 -19.16 -3.85 -11.18
C THR A 13 -18.82 -5.18 -10.50
N GLY A 14 -18.78 -5.23 -9.17
CA GLY A 14 -18.25 -6.35 -8.40
C GLY A 14 -16.72 -6.49 -8.47
N ALA A 15 -16.03 -5.63 -9.20
CA ALA A 15 -14.58 -5.66 -9.35
C ALA A 15 -13.88 -5.37 -8.02
N THR A 16 -12.71 -5.99 -7.83
CA THR A 16 -11.89 -5.78 -6.64
C THR A 16 -10.70 -4.90 -6.98
N VAL A 17 -10.56 -3.81 -6.24
CA VAL A 17 -9.36 -2.97 -6.21
C VAL A 17 -8.49 -3.40 -5.04
N ARG A 18 -7.20 -3.59 -5.25
CA ARG A 18 -6.24 -3.91 -4.21
C ARG A 18 -5.21 -2.79 -4.07
N THR A 19 -4.97 -2.39 -2.84
CA THR A 19 -3.94 -1.41 -2.46
C THR A 19 -3.29 -1.80 -1.14
N ALA A 20 -2.47 -0.94 -0.54
CA ALA A 20 -1.79 -1.28 0.70
C ALA A 20 -1.51 -0.06 1.58
N ASN A 21 -1.59 -0.27 2.91
CA ASN A 21 -1.18 0.65 3.97
C ASN A 21 -1.95 1.99 4.04
N GLU A 22 -2.85 2.24 3.10
CA GLU A 22 -3.66 3.44 3.04
C GLU A 22 -5.11 3.04 2.74
N VAL A 23 -6.02 3.41 3.65
CA VAL A 23 -7.46 3.18 3.50
C VAL A 23 -8.10 4.53 3.16
N ARG A 24 -8.78 4.63 2.02
CA ARG A 24 -9.55 5.82 1.67
C ARG A 24 -11.03 5.59 1.95
N ILE A 25 -11.69 6.57 2.52
CA ILE A 25 -13.11 6.53 2.86
C ILE A 25 -13.79 7.85 2.48
N PRO A 26 -15.09 7.82 2.11
CA PRO A 26 -15.86 9.04 1.96
C PRO A 26 -16.18 9.64 3.33
N THR A 27 -16.27 10.97 3.42
CA THR A 27 -16.81 11.65 4.61
C THR A 27 -18.33 11.51 4.71
N GLY A 28 -18.86 11.67 5.91
CA GLY A 28 -20.30 11.67 6.17
C GLY A 28 -21.00 10.32 5.97
N ARG A 29 -20.28 9.27 5.61
CA ARG A 29 -20.81 7.91 5.39
C ARG A 29 -19.96 6.88 6.12
N ALA A 30 -20.59 6.03 6.93
CA ALA A 30 -19.91 4.94 7.58
C ALA A 30 -19.49 3.86 6.58
N VAL A 31 -18.27 3.35 6.71
CA VAL A 31 -17.69 2.29 5.92
C VAL A 31 -17.55 1.05 6.78
N TYR A 32 -17.97 -0.08 6.25
CA TYR A 32 -17.87 -1.37 6.90
C TYR A 32 -16.55 -2.04 6.51
N LEU A 33 -15.67 -2.24 7.49
CA LEU A 33 -14.41 -2.94 7.29
C LEU A 33 -14.57 -4.40 7.69
N ALA A 34 -14.21 -5.30 6.78
CA ALA A 34 -14.01 -6.71 7.06
C ALA A 34 -12.52 -6.93 7.31
N LEU A 35 -12.16 -7.39 8.50
CA LEU A 35 -10.80 -7.46 9.01
C LEU A 35 -10.41 -8.91 9.25
N ASP A 36 -9.30 -9.34 8.67
CA ASP A 36 -8.73 -10.68 8.80
C ASP A 36 -7.21 -10.62 8.88
N SER A 37 -6.59 -11.66 9.41
CA SER A 37 -5.15 -11.83 9.43
C SER A 37 -4.75 -13.16 8.82
N VAL A 38 -3.69 -13.17 8.01
CA VAL A 38 -3.15 -14.36 7.35
C VAL A 38 -1.91 -14.93 8.07
N ASP A 39 -1.46 -14.31 9.14
CA ASP A 39 -0.26 -14.73 9.87
C ASP A 39 -0.45 -14.74 11.40
N VAL A 40 -0.16 -13.68 12.10
CA VAL A 40 -0.32 -13.56 13.56
C VAL A 40 -1.50 -12.63 13.89
N ILE A 41 -1.83 -12.47 15.16
CA ILE A 41 -2.82 -11.49 15.59
C ILE A 41 -2.23 -10.09 15.35
N HIS A 42 -3.04 -9.23 14.73
CA HIS A 42 -2.83 -7.79 14.62
C HIS A 42 -4.04 -7.06 15.22
N SER A 43 -3.98 -5.74 15.34
CA SER A 43 -5.15 -4.97 15.72
C SER A 43 -5.22 -3.70 14.87
N PHE A 44 -6.33 -3.51 14.18
CA PHE A 44 -6.58 -2.29 13.41
C PHE A 44 -7.04 -1.19 14.36
N TRP A 45 -6.34 -0.06 14.36
CA TRP A 45 -6.68 1.06 15.24
C TRP A 45 -6.35 2.40 14.58
N VAL A 46 -7.37 3.25 14.52
CA VAL A 46 -7.26 4.65 14.11
C VAL A 46 -7.91 5.48 15.22
N PRO A 47 -7.14 5.94 16.23
CA PRO A 47 -7.66 6.51 17.47
C PRO A 47 -8.69 7.62 17.33
N GLN A 48 -8.55 8.43 16.26
CA GLN A 48 -9.42 9.57 16.00
C GLN A 48 -10.76 9.17 15.34
N LEU A 49 -10.91 7.94 14.86
CA LEU A 49 -12.09 7.52 14.09
C LEU A 49 -12.88 6.40 14.77
N ALA A 50 -12.20 5.48 15.45
CA ALA A 50 -12.86 4.34 16.09
C ALA A 50 -11.97 3.71 17.18
N GLY A 51 -12.57 2.82 17.99
CA GLY A 51 -11.84 1.89 18.84
C GLY A 51 -11.01 0.89 18.03
N LYS A 52 -10.16 0.11 18.69
CA LYS A 52 -9.38 -0.95 18.05
C LYS A 52 -10.23 -2.20 17.78
N MET A 53 -9.84 -2.97 16.76
CA MET A 53 -10.40 -4.28 16.45
C MET A 53 -9.27 -5.27 16.18
N ASP A 54 -9.23 -6.33 16.98
CA ASP A 54 -8.24 -7.39 16.85
C ASP A 54 -8.54 -8.26 15.63
N MET A 55 -7.50 -8.53 14.85
CA MET A 55 -7.52 -9.33 13.63
C MET A 55 -6.90 -10.69 13.91
N VAL A 56 -7.76 -11.65 14.28
CA VAL A 56 -7.34 -13.01 14.68
C VAL A 56 -7.32 -13.92 13.45
N PRO A 57 -6.22 -14.65 13.18
CA PRO A 57 -6.16 -15.59 12.06
C PRO A 57 -7.32 -16.58 12.05
N GLY A 58 -7.95 -16.74 10.88
CA GLY A 58 -9.10 -17.63 10.69
C GLY A 58 -10.43 -17.08 11.24
N ARG A 59 -10.47 -15.81 11.67
CA ARG A 59 -11.70 -15.15 12.12
C ARG A 59 -11.90 -13.83 11.37
N LEU A 60 -13.01 -13.73 10.66
CA LEU A 60 -13.43 -12.48 10.06
C LEU A 60 -14.08 -11.59 11.12
N GLN A 61 -13.47 -10.45 11.38
CA GLN A 61 -13.97 -9.41 12.28
C GLN A 61 -14.53 -8.23 11.48
N HIS A 62 -15.33 -7.41 12.13
CA HIS A 62 -15.98 -6.28 11.48
C HIS A 62 -15.83 -5.01 12.32
N LEU A 63 -15.52 -3.90 11.66
CA LEU A 63 -15.44 -2.59 12.29
C LEU A 63 -16.17 -1.56 11.43
N LEU A 64 -16.99 -0.74 12.06
CA LEU A 64 -17.58 0.42 11.41
C LEU A 64 -16.65 1.61 11.57
N LEU A 65 -16.28 2.24 10.47
CA LEU A 65 -15.40 3.40 10.43
C LEU A 65 -16.10 4.58 9.76
N ALA A 66 -16.07 5.74 10.39
CA ALA A 66 -16.64 6.96 9.82
C ALA A 66 -15.72 8.15 10.09
N ALA A 67 -15.74 9.12 9.20
CA ALA A 67 -15.09 10.42 9.37
C ALA A 67 -16.05 11.53 8.96
N ASP A 68 -16.22 12.51 9.83
CA ASP A 68 -17.10 13.65 9.56
C ASP A 68 -16.45 14.75 8.73
N ARG A 69 -15.11 14.74 8.64
CA ARG A 69 -14.33 15.78 7.95
C ARG A 69 -13.25 15.14 7.07
N PRO A 70 -12.95 15.73 5.90
CA PRO A 70 -11.80 15.35 5.12
C PRO A 70 -10.51 15.50 5.92
N GLY A 71 -9.58 14.60 5.71
CA GLY A 71 -8.28 14.63 6.39
C GLY A 71 -7.54 13.31 6.32
N THR A 72 -6.31 13.32 6.81
CA THR A 72 -5.47 12.13 6.93
C THR A 72 -5.34 11.75 8.40
N TYR A 73 -5.84 10.59 8.74
CA TYR A 73 -5.88 10.06 10.10
C TYR A 73 -4.86 8.93 10.21
N ARG A 74 -3.92 9.08 11.15
CA ARG A 74 -2.91 8.05 11.36
C ARG A 74 -3.47 6.91 12.21
N GLY A 75 -3.25 5.68 11.75
CA GLY A 75 -3.49 4.46 12.49
C GLY A 75 -2.22 3.64 12.70
N ALA A 76 -2.31 2.62 13.53
CA ALA A 76 -1.23 1.69 13.82
C ALA A 76 -1.79 0.31 14.15
N CYS A 77 -0.93 -0.71 14.08
CA CYS A 77 -1.19 -1.99 14.71
C CYS A 77 -1.18 -1.81 16.24
N ALA A 78 -2.25 -2.23 16.91
CA ALA A 78 -2.42 -2.07 18.36
C ALA A 78 -2.33 -3.42 19.11
N GLU A 79 -1.81 -4.48 18.45
CA GLU A 79 -1.51 -5.78 19.07
C GLU A 79 -0.10 -6.20 18.69
N PHE A 80 0.69 -6.65 19.66
CA PHE A 80 2.07 -7.05 19.41
C PHE A 80 2.14 -8.17 18.36
N CYS A 81 2.80 -7.90 17.24
CA CYS A 81 2.85 -8.79 16.09
C CYS A 81 4.28 -9.12 15.63
N GLY A 82 5.27 -8.94 16.50
CA GLY A 82 6.67 -9.28 16.25
C GLY A 82 7.56 -8.04 16.07
N GLU A 83 8.74 -8.23 15.50
CA GLU A 83 9.86 -7.29 15.46
C GLU A 83 9.49 -5.90 14.92
N GLN A 84 8.67 -5.85 13.88
CA GLN A 84 8.29 -4.59 13.25
C GLN A 84 6.90 -4.07 13.67
N HIS A 85 6.41 -4.52 14.82
CA HIS A 85 5.13 -4.05 15.35
C HIS A 85 5.04 -2.52 15.42
N ALA A 86 6.03 -1.85 15.95
CA ALA A 86 6.06 -0.39 16.07
C ALA A 86 6.14 0.34 14.70
N ARG A 87 6.51 -0.38 13.63
CA ARG A 87 6.61 0.12 12.25
C ARG A 87 5.50 -0.44 11.34
N MET A 88 4.37 -0.80 11.92
CA MET A 88 3.18 -1.23 11.19
C MET A 88 2.07 -0.19 11.35
N ALA A 89 2.30 0.98 10.77
CA ALA A 89 1.30 2.05 10.70
C ALA A 89 0.44 1.93 9.45
N LEU A 90 -0.64 2.69 9.42
CA LEU A 90 -1.49 2.93 8.25
C LEU A 90 -1.99 4.38 8.27
N HIS A 91 -2.59 4.79 7.16
CA HIS A 91 -3.31 6.05 7.09
C HIS A 91 -4.74 5.81 6.59
N VAL A 92 -5.69 6.45 7.23
CA VAL A 92 -7.04 6.60 6.67
C VAL A 92 -7.14 8.00 6.07
N VAL A 93 -7.42 8.07 4.77
CA VAL A 93 -7.64 9.32 4.05
C VAL A 93 -9.14 9.48 3.84
N ALA A 94 -9.77 10.34 4.63
CA ALA A 94 -11.15 10.71 4.44
C ALA A 94 -11.24 11.83 3.41
N MET A 95 -12.14 11.72 2.46
CA MET A 95 -12.28 12.65 1.35
C MET A 95 -13.76 12.85 1.01
N GLU A 96 -14.06 13.93 0.30
CA GLU A 96 -15.44 14.17 -0.14
C GLU A 96 -15.96 12.98 -0.97
N PRO A 97 -17.27 12.65 -0.88
CA PRO A 97 -17.82 11.45 -1.52
C PRO A 97 -17.53 11.37 -3.01
N GLU A 98 -17.69 12.46 -3.75
CA GLU A 98 -17.43 12.50 -5.19
C GLU A 98 -15.95 12.26 -5.53
N ALA A 99 -15.04 12.79 -4.68
CA ALA A 99 -13.60 12.56 -4.83
C ALA A 99 -13.23 11.10 -4.51
N PHE A 100 -13.91 10.50 -3.53
CA PHE A 100 -13.73 9.07 -3.23
C PHE A 100 -14.20 8.19 -4.40
N ASP A 101 -15.36 8.45 -4.97
CA ASP A 101 -15.90 7.69 -6.09
C ASP A 101 -14.99 7.82 -7.33
N ALA A 102 -14.51 9.03 -7.62
CA ALA A 102 -13.54 9.26 -8.69
C ALA A 102 -12.21 8.54 -8.44
N TRP A 103 -11.72 8.56 -7.20
CA TRP A 103 -10.51 7.83 -6.82
C TRP A 103 -10.70 6.32 -7.00
N LEU A 104 -11.81 5.75 -6.50
CA LEU A 104 -12.08 4.32 -6.62
C LEU A 104 -12.18 3.87 -8.09
N ALA A 105 -12.85 4.65 -8.92
CA ALA A 105 -12.91 4.41 -10.36
C ALA A 105 -11.52 4.47 -11.02
N ALA A 106 -10.66 5.40 -10.58
CA ALA A 106 -9.28 5.49 -11.06
C ALA A 106 -8.46 4.26 -10.66
N GLN A 107 -8.69 3.70 -9.46
CA GLN A 107 -7.98 2.50 -9.00
C GLN A 107 -8.32 1.25 -9.83
N LEU A 108 -9.41 1.20 -10.55
CA LEU A 108 -9.77 0.09 -11.46
C LEU A 108 -8.94 0.09 -12.75
N ARG A 109 -8.35 1.22 -13.11
CA ARG A 109 -7.53 1.33 -14.33
C ARG A 109 -6.17 0.64 -14.17
N PRO A 110 -5.56 0.14 -15.26
CA PRO A 110 -4.18 -0.31 -15.23
C PRO A 110 -3.23 0.87 -14.94
N ALA A 111 -2.01 0.53 -14.57
CA ALA A 111 -0.94 1.49 -14.38
C ALA A 111 -0.67 2.31 -15.65
N ALA A 112 -0.29 3.58 -15.45
CA ALA A 112 0.14 4.42 -16.55
C ALA A 112 1.39 3.84 -17.24
N GLN A 113 1.45 3.97 -18.56
CA GLN A 113 2.63 3.57 -19.32
C GLN A 113 3.80 4.53 -19.03
N PRO A 114 5.06 4.07 -19.09
CA PRO A 114 6.21 4.94 -18.96
C PRO A 114 6.16 6.11 -19.95
N ALA A 115 6.32 7.33 -19.47
CA ALA A 115 6.28 8.55 -20.27
C ALA A 115 7.67 9.04 -20.72
N SER A 116 8.75 8.37 -20.27
CA SER A 116 10.14 8.72 -20.61
C SER A 116 11.02 7.48 -20.71
N GLN A 117 12.17 7.61 -21.39
CA GLN A 117 13.19 6.54 -21.44
C GLN A 117 13.65 6.12 -20.04
N ARG A 118 13.78 7.08 -19.10
CA ARG A 118 14.15 6.78 -17.70
C ARG A 118 13.11 5.92 -17.01
N GLN A 119 11.83 6.23 -17.17
CA GLN A 119 10.75 5.43 -16.60
C GLN A 119 10.68 4.04 -17.24
N GLU A 120 10.90 3.94 -18.56
CA GLU A 120 10.98 2.64 -19.23
C GLU A 120 12.17 1.81 -18.72
N ALA A 121 13.35 2.43 -18.54
CA ALA A 121 14.50 1.77 -17.93
C ALA A 121 14.18 1.28 -16.49
N GLY A 122 13.47 2.09 -15.71
CA GLY A 122 13.01 1.71 -14.37
C GLY A 122 12.05 0.52 -14.39
N ARG A 123 11.11 0.48 -15.33
CA ARG A 123 10.20 -0.66 -15.53
C ARG A 123 10.96 -1.92 -15.91
N GLN A 124 11.92 -1.80 -16.83
CA GLN A 124 12.76 -2.94 -17.24
C GLN A 124 13.62 -3.44 -16.08
N ALA A 125 14.22 -2.56 -15.31
CA ALA A 125 14.99 -2.91 -14.13
C ALA A 125 14.12 -3.65 -13.08
N PHE A 126 12.89 -3.17 -12.84
CA PHE A 126 11.92 -3.83 -11.95
C PHE A 126 11.66 -5.28 -12.37
N LEU A 127 11.44 -5.54 -13.66
CA LEU A 127 11.22 -6.88 -14.19
C LEU A 127 12.52 -7.72 -14.17
N ALA A 128 13.67 -7.15 -14.52
CA ALA A 128 14.95 -7.83 -14.49
C ALA A 128 15.34 -8.27 -13.08
N GLN A 129 15.03 -7.48 -12.06
CA GLN A 129 15.23 -7.81 -10.65
C GLN A 129 14.13 -8.70 -10.06
N ARG A 130 13.20 -9.19 -10.88
CA ARG A 130 12.11 -10.09 -10.50
C ARG A 130 11.23 -9.54 -9.37
N CYS A 131 11.07 -8.23 -9.31
CA CYS A 131 10.17 -7.60 -8.35
C CYS A 131 8.70 -8.02 -8.56
N ASP A 132 8.35 -8.38 -9.82
CA ASP A 132 7.07 -8.94 -10.23
C ASP A 132 6.75 -10.31 -9.57
N ALA A 133 7.75 -11.03 -9.08
CA ALA A 133 7.51 -12.27 -8.33
C ALA A 133 6.72 -12.05 -7.03
N CYS A 134 6.79 -10.84 -6.46
CA CYS A 134 6.09 -10.47 -5.24
C CYS A 134 5.07 -9.35 -5.42
N HIS A 135 5.27 -8.44 -6.39
CA HIS A 135 4.47 -7.25 -6.59
C HIS A 135 3.73 -7.25 -7.91
N ALA A 136 2.43 -7.06 -7.86
CA ALA A 136 1.64 -6.80 -9.05
C ALA A 136 1.68 -5.31 -9.42
N VAL A 137 1.79 -5.04 -10.73
CA VAL A 137 1.54 -3.74 -11.37
C VAL A 137 0.68 -4.02 -12.59
N ARG A 138 -0.63 -3.81 -12.47
CA ARG A 138 -1.58 -4.13 -13.55
C ARG A 138 -1.26 -3.33 -14.82
N GLY A 139 -1.14 -4.02 -15.93
CA GLY A 139 -0.73 -3.46 -17.21
C GLY A 139 0.79 -3.44 -17.44
N ALA A 140 1.61 -3.79 -16.44
CA ALA A 140 3.07 -3.86 -16.56
C ALA A 140 3.67 -5.21 -16.15
N THR A 141 2.99 -5.98 -15.28
CA THR A 141 3.41 -7.32 -14.86
C THR A 141 2.45 -8.38 -15.38
N ALA A 142 2.96 -9.57 -15.67
CA ALA A 142 2.16 -10.71 -16.16
C ALA A 142 1.45 -11.46 -15.02
N GLN A 143 1.83 -11.27 -13.77
CA GLN A 143 1.33 -12.02 -12.63
C GLN A 143 0.65 -11.10 -11.61
N ASP A 144 -0.48 -11.57 -11.05
CA ASP A 144 -1.15 -10.99 -9.90
C ASP A 144 -0.55 -11.57 -8.61
N SER A 145 0.71 -11.24 -8.31
CA SER A 145 1.34 -11.73 -7.09
C SER A 145 0.66 -11.16 -5.85
N LEU A 146 0.44 -12.04 -4.86
CA LEU A 146 -0.15 -11.70 -3.56
C LEU A 146 0.88 -11.67 -2.42
N LEU A 147 2.16 -11.90 -2.70
CA LEU A 147 3.21 -12.00 -1.69
C LEU A 147 3.61 -10.64 -1.11
N GLY A 148 3.50 -9.60 -1.92
CA GLY A 148 3.76 -8.21 -1.55
C GLY A 148 2.59 -7.29 -1.90
N PRO A 149 2.68 -6.00 -1.54
CA PRO A 149 1.71 -4.98 -1.94
C PRO A 149 1.53 -4.88 -3.45
N ASP A 150 0.29 -4.70 -3.91
CA ASP A 150 0.01 -4.23 -5.26
C ASP A 150 0.57 -2.81 -5.43
N LEU A 151 1.36 -2.57 -6.47
CA LEU A 151 2.04 -1.30 -6.73
C LEU A 151 1.42 -0.51 -7.89
N THR A 152 0.30 -0.96 -8.46
CA THR A 152 -0.34 -0.37 -9.65
C THR A 152 -0.51 1.15 -9.55
N HIS A 153 -0.85 1.65 -8.36
CA HIS A 153 -1.05 3.08 -8.09
C HIS A 153 -0.18 3.57 -6.93
N LEU A 154 1.05 3.04 -6.83
CA LEU A 154 1.98 3.40 -5.75
C LEU A 154 2.24 4.89 -5.69
N GLY A 155 2.42 5.56 -6.83
CA GLY A 155 2.73 6.98 -6.91
C GLY A 155 1.67 7.92 -6.30
N SER A 156 0.45 7.42 -6.09
CA SER A 156 -0.63 8.18 -5.44
C SER A 156 -0.74 7.97 -3.93
N ARG A 157 0.07 7.09 -3.34
CA ARG A 157 0.10 6.87 -1.89
C ARG A 157 0.92 7.94 -1.18
N LEU A 158 0.56 8.23 0.06
CA LEU A 158 1.24 9.22 0.90
C LEU A 158 2.56 8.68 1.46
N HIS A 159 2.59 7.39 1.83
CA HIS A 159 3.72 6.77 2.52
C HIS A 159 4.06 5.40 1.95
N LEU A 160 5.30 4.98 2.23
CA LEU A 160 5.85 3.65 1.96
C LEU A 160 5.99 2.83 3.24
N ALA A 161 6.19 1.52 3.09
CA ALA A 161 6.62 0.62 4.16
C ALA A 161 5.73 0.65 5.41
N ALA A 162 4.41 0.76 5.24
CA ALA A 162 3.45 0.91 6.35
C ALA A 162 3.72 2.15 7.21
N GLY A 163 3.88 3.31 6.57
CA GLY A 163 4.05 4.61 7.22
C GLY A 163 5.48 4.89 7.71
N THR A 164 6.47 4.10 7.30
CA THR A 164 7.87 4.27 7.72
C THR A 164 8.56 5.42 6.97
N LEU A 165 8.28 5.58 5.68
CA LEU A 165 8.90 6.59 4.81
C LEU A 165 7.84 7.40 4.06
N PRO A 166 8.11 8.68 3.76
CA PRO A 166 7.29 9.43 2.82
C PRO A 166 7.46 8.87 1.40
N ASN A 167 6.42 8.94 0.59
CA ASN A 167 6.46 8.48 -0.80
C ASN A 167 7.06 9.54 -1.72
N THR A 168 8.33 9.80 -1.57
CA THR A 168 9.16 10.65 -2.44
C THR A 168 10.07 9.80 -3.31
N VAL A 169 10.72 10.39 -4.31
CA VAL A 169 11.74 9.69 -5.11
C VAL A 169 12.83 9.11 -4.21
N GLU A 170 13.35 9.93 -3.29
CA GLU A 170 14.37 9.50 -2.34
C GLU A 170 13.85 8.42 -1.39
N GLY A 171 12.62 8.54 -0.87
CA GLY A 171 12.01 7.51 -0.01
C GLY A 171 11.86 6.17 -0.73
N ARG A 172 11.46 6.16 -2.00
CA ARG A 172 11.38 4.94 -2.82
C ARG A 172 12.77 4.33 -3.06
N ARG A 173 13.75 5.17 -3.40
CA ARG A 173 15.14 4.75 -3.59
C ARG A 173 15.71 4.11 -2.33
N GLN A 174 15.60 4.78 -1.19
CA GLN A 174 16.04 4.26 0.11
C GLN A 174 15.33 2.95 0.46
N TRP A 175 14.01 2.88 0.25
CA TRP A 175 13.26 1.67 0.53
C TRP A 175 13.74 0.48 -0.31
N ILE A 176 13.96 0.67 -1.62
CA ILE A 176 14.43 -0.40 -2.50
C ILE A 176 15.84 -0.86 -2.08
N ALA A 177 16.75 0.09 -1.88
CA ALA A 177 18.15 -0.22 -1.58
C ALA A 177 18.34 -0.86 -0.19
N HIS A 178 17.62 -0.36 0.83
CA HIS A 178 17.97 -0.60 2.23
C HIS A 178 16.82 -1.16 3.09
N VAL A 179 15.95 -1.98 2.52
CA VAL A 179 14.78 -2.55 3.23
C VAL A 179 15.16 -3.16 4.57
N GLN A 180 16.21 -3.99 4.62
CA GLN A 180 16.60 -4.71 5.85
C GLN A 180 17.21 -3.80 6.91
N GLN A 181 17.74 -2.64 6.55
CA GLN A 181 18.19 -1.63 7.50
C GLN A 181 17.02 -0.80 8.05
N LEU A 182 16.03 -0.51 7.21
CA LEU A 182 14.87 0.30 7.54
C LEU A 182 13.78 -0.50 8.26
N LYS A 183 13.62 -1.78 7.91
CA LYS A 183 12.58 -2.66 8.44
C LYS A 183 13.08 -4.11 8.44
N ALA A 184 13.97 -4.42 9.37
CA ALA A 184 14.59 -5.74 9.51
C ALA A 184 13.53 -6.86 9.56
N GLY A 185 13.83 -8.01 8.97
CA GLY A 185 12.91 -9.16 8.92
C GLY A 185 11.75 -9.02 7.92
N ALA A 186 11.64 -7.90 7.18
CA ALA A 186 10.72 -7.81 6.05
C ALA A 186 11.06 -8.86 4.99
N ARG A 187 10.05 -9.45 4.34
CA ARG A 187 10.27 -10.47 3.29
C ARG A 187 10.90 -9.90 2.02
N MET A 188 10.82 -8.61 1.78
CA MET A 188 11.47 -7.93 0.68
C MET A 188 12.98 -7.87 0.94
N PRO A 189 13.85 -8.33 0.01
CA PRO A 189 15.29 -8.18 0.15
C PRO A 189 15.74 -6.74 -0.09
N SER A 190 16.92 -6.37 0.41
CA SER A 190 17.60 -5.14 0.01
C SER A 190 18.27 -5.28 -1.35
N TYR A 191 18.28 -4.20 -2.12
CA TYR A 191 18.90 -4.12 -3.45
C TYR A 191 20.04 -3.09 -3.46
N ASP A 192 20.86 -3.08 -2.43
CA ASP A 192 21.98 -2.17 -2.20
C ASP A 192 23.15 -2.35 -3.20
N ARG A 193 23.14 -3.43 -3.96
CA ARG A 193 24.13 -3.71 -5.01
C ARG A 193 23.79 -3.09 -6.36
N LEU A 194 22.58 -2.56 -6.54
CA LEU A 194 22.21 -1.85 -7.75
C LEU A 194 22.92 -0.48 -7.78
N ASP A 195 23.35 -0.08 -8.96
CA ASP A 195 23.90 1.26 -9.15
C ASP A 195 22.84 2.35 -8.94
N GLY A 196 23.31 3.57 -8.68
CA GLY A 196 22.43 4.69 -8.35
C GLY A 196 21.49 5.07 -9.48
N GLU A 197 21.92 4.95 -10.74
CA GLU A 197 21.11 5.29 -11.91
C GLU A 197 19.92 4.32 -12.06
N THR A 198 20.16 3.03 -11.89
CA THR A 198 19.13 1.99 -11.90
C THR A 198 18.12 2.20 -10.76
N LEU A 199 18.58 2.46 -9.53
CA LEU A 199 17.72 2.73 -8.39
C LEU A 199 16.84 3.98 -8.61
N ASP A 200 17.44 5.03 -9.15
CA ASP A 200 16.75 6.29 -9.45
C ASP A 200 15.71 6.10 -10.56
N ALA A 201 16.01 5.33 -11.60
CA ALA A 201 15.08 5.03 -12.67
C ALA A 201 13.87 4.22 -12.16
N MET A 202 14.12 3.21 -11.31
CA MET A 202 13.06 2.44 -10.64
C MET A 202 12.20 3.31 -9.75
N ALA A 203 12.81 4.19 -8.95
CA ALA A 203 12.10 5.11 -8.05
C ALA A 203 11.25 6.12 -8.82
N ASP A 204 11.73 6.60 -9.96
CA ASP A 204 10.99 7.50 -10.84
C ASP A 204 9.79 6.82 -11.48
N TRP A 205 10.01 5.64 -12.10
CA TRP A 205 8.92 4.86 -12.68
C TRP A 205 7.84 4.50 -11.65
N LEU A 206 8.22 3.98 -10.49
CA LEU A 206 7.27 3.64 -9.43
C LEU A 206 6.48 4.87 -8.94
N GLY A 207 7.09 6.06 -8.98
CA GLY A 207 6.43 7.31 -8.65
C GLY A 207 5.45 7.81 -9.71
N SER A 208 5.58 7.36 -10.96
CA SER A 208 4.67 7.70 -12.05
C SER A 208 3.40 6.84 -12.06
N LEU A 209 3.35 5.75 -11.31
CA LEU A 209 2.21 4.84 -11.20
C LEU A 209 1.07 5.48 -10.39
N ARG A 210 0.17 6.19 -11.08
CA ARG A 210 -0.96 6.95 -10.50
C ARG A 210 -2.29 6.59 -11.13
#